data_3dc1058705c3131d2d9673cb3edd7afc
#
_entry.id   3dc1058705c3131d2d9673cb3edd7afc
#
_cell.length_a   1.000
_cell.length_b   1.000
_cell.length_c   1.000
_cell.angle_alpha   90.00
_cell.angle_beta   90.00
_cell.angle_gamma   90.00
#
_symmetry.space_group_name_H-M   'P 1'
#
loop_
_entity.id
_entity.type
_entity.pdbx_description
1 polymer ?
#
loop_
_entity_poly.entity_id
_entity_poly.type
_entity_poly.pdbx_seq_one_letter_code
_entity_poly.pdbx_strand_id
1 'polypeptide(L)' 'MAIADIQEYLKLIPAVNRSPQHAVWLTYDAEADTLYVNFKKPGYATDRELTDDVIVRYEGEAVIGFTVLHASKRIKKTA' A
#
# COMPACT_ATOMS: atom_id res chain seq x y z
N MET A 1 -2.27 10.39 -24.94
CA MET A 1 -2.01 9.76 -23.66
C MET A 1 -3.07 10.20 -22.66
N ALA A 2 -3.66 9.25 -22.00
CA ALA A 2 -4.66 9.58 -21.00
C ALA A 2 -3.98 10.17 -19.77
N ILE A 3 -4.51 11.28 -19.30
CA ILE A 3 -4.04 11.89 -18.06
C ILE A 3 -4.68 11.12 -16.92
N ALA A 4 -3.89 10.76 -15.93
CA ALA A 4 -4.42 10.07 -14.75
C ALA A 4 -5.50 10.95 -14.10
N ASP A 5 -6.51 10.31 -13.56
CA ASP A 5 -7.58 11.01 -12.87
C ASP A 5 -7.06 11.54 -11.55
N ILE A 6 -6.78 12.82 -11.50
CA ILE A 6 -6.21 13.48 -10.33
C ILE A 6 -7.10 13.29 -9.10
N GLN A 7 -8.42 13.29 -9.29
CA GLN A 7 -9.35 13.12 -8.16
C GLN A 7 -9.13 11.82 -7.41
N GLU A 8 -8.79 10.75 -8.14
CA GLU A 8 -8.50 9.46 -7.49
C GLU A 8 -7.26 9.55 -6.61
N TYR A 9 -6.25 10.29 -7.07
CA TYR A 9 -5.00 10.42 -6.29
C TYR A 9 -5.15 11.37 -5.10
N LEU A 10 -6.05 12.35 -5.20
CA LEU A 10 -6.29 13.25 -4.08
C LEU A 10 -6.86 12.51 -2.86
N LYS A 11 -7.50 11.38 -3.09
CA LYS A 11 -8.01 10.55 -2.00
C LYS A 11 -6.92 9.96 -1.14
N LEU A 12 -5.68 9.98 -1.63
CA LEU A 12 -4.53 9.48 -0.86
C LEU A 12 -4.05 10.47 0.19
N ILE A 13 -4.44 11.74 0.07
CA ILE A 13 -3.93 12.79 0.96
C ILE A 13 -4.07 12.45 2.45
N PRO A 14 -5.25 12.03 2.94
CA PRO A 14 -5.36 11.70 4.36
C PRO A 14 -4.44 10.57 4.78
N ALA A 15 -4.29 9.54 3.94
CA ALA A 15 -3.43 8.40 4.23
C ALA A 15 -1.96 8.82 4.31
N VAL A 16 -1.51 9.65 3.36
CA VAL A 16 -0.14 10.14 3.34
C VAL A 16 0.13 11.02 4.55
N ASN A 17 -0.81 11.92 4.86
CA ASN A 17 -0.67 12.84 5.99
C ASN A 17 -0.54 12.11 7.33
N ARG A 18 -1.24 10.98 7.48
CA ARG A 18 -1.23 10.20 8.72
C ARG A 18 -0.10 9.19 8.79
N SER A 19 0.64 8.98 7.70
CA SER A 19 1.70 7.99 7.69
C SER A 19 2.89 8.46 8.53
N PRO A 20 3.71 7.51 9.05
CA PRO A 20 4.80 7.86 9.97
C PRO A 20 5.79 8.90 9.46
N GLN A 21 6.10 8.90 8.17
CA GLN A 21 7.04 9.84 7.57
C GLN A 21 6.34 10.84 6.66
N HIS A 22 5.02 10.97 6.77
CA HIS A 22 4.21 11.80 5.88
C HIS A 22 4.48 11.48 4.41
N ALA A 23 4.70 10.19 4.14
CA ALA A 23 4.98 9.70 2.80
C ALA A 23 4.51 8.25 2.68
N VAL A 24 4.09 7.88 1.48
CA VAL A 24 3.70 6.50 1.19
C VAL A 24 4.32 6.14 -0.17
N TRP A 25 5.03 5.03 -0.21
CA TRP A 25 5.61 4.52 -1.45
C TRP A 25 4.75 3.37 -1.95
N LEU A 26 4.25 3.50 -3.16
CA LEU A 26 3.35 2.53 -3.79
C LEU A 26 3.99 1.96 -5.05
N THR A 27 3.97 0.65 -5.19
CA THR A 27 4.44 -0.01 -6.40
C THR A 27 3.50 -1.18 -6.72
N TYR A 28 3.04 -1.24 -7.95
CA TYR A 28 2.18 -2.34 -8.40
C TYR A 28 2.92 -3.21 -9.41
N ASP A 29 2.99 -4.51 -9.14
CA ASP A 29 3.55 -5.51 -10.04
C ASP A 29 2.39 -6.16 -10.78
N ALA A 30 2.21 -5.80 -12.05
CA ALA A 30 1.09 -6.28 -12.83
C ALA A 30 1.17 -7.79 -13.12
N GLU A 31 2.38 -8.34 -13.30
CA GLU A 31 2.52 -9.78 -13.56
C GLU A 31 2.10 -10.61 -12.36
N ALA A 32 2.48 -10.19 -11.18
CA ALA A 32 2.16 -10.89 -9.95
C ALA A 32 0.83 -10.45 -9.35
N ASP A 33 0.21 -9.40 -9.91
CA ASP A 33 -1.00 -8.79 -9.37
C ASP A 33 -0.83 -8.44 -7.89
N THR A 34 0.29 -7.81 -7.58
CA THR A 34 0.68 -7.53 -6.21
C THR A 34 0.96 -6.04 -6.03
N LEU A 35 0.36 -5.45 -5.00
CA LEU A 35 0.60 -4.07 -4.64
C LEU A 35 1.50 -4.01 -3.41
N TYR A 36 2.58 -3.26 -3.51
CA TYR A 36 3.50 -3.01 -2.39
C TYR A 36 3.27 -1.61 -1.86
N VAL A 37 3.05 -1.52 -0.57
CA VAL A 37 2.83 -0.25 0.12
C VAL A 37 3.84 -0.13 1.24
N ASN A 38 4.63 0.94 1.24
CA ASN A 38 5.61 1.19 2.29
C ASN A 38 5.40 2.57 2.90
N PHE A 39 5.46 2.63 4.22
CA PHE A 39 5.27 3.86 4.97
C PHE A 39 6.58 4.42 5.50
N LYS A 40 7.64 3.61 5.48
CA LYS A 40 8.93 3.97 6.05
C LYS A 40 10.06 3.53 5.14
N LYS A 41 10.99 4.43 4.86
CA LYS A 41 12.24 4.13 4.15
C LYS A 41 13.40 4.80 4.84
N PRO A 42 14.47 4.06 5.16
CA PRO A 42 14.55 2.62 5.06
C PRO A 42 13.69 1.92 6.09
N GLY A 43 13.18 0.75 5.75
CA GLY A 43 12.38 -0.04 6.66
C GLY A 43 12.98 -1.44 6.83
N TYR A 44 13.05 -1.90 8.07
CA TYR A 44 13.62 -3.20 8.41
C TYR A 44 12.56 -4.00 9.15
N ALA A 45 11.86 -4.86 8.42
CA ALA A 45 10.79 -5.65 9.02
C ALA A 45 11.35 -6.66 10.01
N THR A 46 10.84 -6.61 11.23
CA THR A 46 11.19 -7.56 12.28
C THR A 46 10.14 -8.68 12.39
N ASP A 47 8.96 -8.45 11.84
CA ASP A 47 7.87 -9.42 11.88
C ASP A 47 6.93 -9.20 10.71
N ARG A 48 6.17 -10.24 10.37
CA ARG A 48 5.17 -10.21 9.30
C ARG A 48 3.95 -10.99 9.73
N GLU A 49 2.80 -10.54 9.27
CA GLU A 49 1.54 -11.22 9.55
C GLU A 49 0.73 -11.31 8.26
N LEU A 50 0.32 -12.53 7.89
CA LEU A 50 -0.53 -12.73 6.73
C LEU A 50 -1.98 -12.80 7.18
N THR A 51 -2.79 -11.93 6.63
CA THR A 51 -4.23 -11.90 6.89
C THR A 51 -4.95 -11.62 5.58
N ASP A 52 -5.77 -12.56 5.13
CA ASP A 52 -6.67 -12.35 3.98
C ASP A 52 -5.99 -11.71 2.76
N ASP A 53 -4.92 -12.35 2.28
CA ASP A 53 -4.14 -11.90 1.12
C ASP A 53 -3.38 -10.58 1.35
N VAL A 54 -3.26 -10.15 2.59
CA VAL A 54 -2.46 -8.98 2.94
C VAL A 54 -1.36 -9.40 3.89
N ILE A 55 -0.12 -9.09 3.51
CA ILE A 55 1.04 -9.35 4.36
C ILE A 55 1.43 -8.04 5.01
N VAL A 56 1.19 -7.91 6.31
CA VAL A 56 1.54 -6.70 7.06
C VAL A 56 2.95 -6.86 7.60
N ARG A 57 3.78 -5.84 7.40
CA ARG A 57 5.16 -5.84 7.89
C ARG A 57 5.29 -4.90 9.07
N TYR A 58 5.96 -5.37 10.11
CA TYR A 58 6.18 -4.62 11.34
C TYR A 58 7.67 -4.37 11.56
N GLU A 59 7.98 -3.23 12.13
CA GLU A 59 9.30 -2.97 12.69
C GLU A 59 9.05 -2.69 14.17
N GLY A 60 9.35 -3.67 15.01
CA GLY A 60 8.90 -3.64 16.39
C GLY A 60 7.37 -3.70 16.45
N GLU A 61 6.76 -2.71 17.06
CA GLU A 61 5.29 -2.64 17.14
C GLU A 61 4.66 -1.79 16.05
N ALA A 62 5.49 -1.11 15.27
CA ALA A 62 4.99 -0.21 14.24
C ALA A 62 4.77 -0.93 12.91
N VAL A 63 3.65 -0.64 12.25
CA VAL A 63 3.41 -1.10 10.89
C VAL A 63 4.20 -0.21 9.95
N ILE A 64 5.12 -0.81 9.20
CA ILE A 64 5.97 -0.05 8.26
C ILE A 64 5.54 -0.23 6.81
N GLY A 65 4.62 -1.14 6.55
CA GLY A 65 4.12 -1.36 5.19
C GLY A 65 3.31 -2.63 5.10
N PHE A 66 2.77 -2.87 3.92
CA PHE A 66 2.04 -4.10 3.66
C PHE A 66 2.09 -4.44 2.17
N THR A 67 1.81 -5.69 1.88
CA THR A 67 1.77 -6.22 0.51
C THR A 67 0.39 -6.82 0.29
N VAL A 68 -0.26 -6.42 -0.81
CA VAL A 68 -1.58 -6.94 -1.14
C VAL A 68 -1.44 -7.92 -2.30
N LEU A 69 -1.74 -9.19 -2.03
CA LEU A 69 -1.77 -10.24 -3.05
C LEU A 69 -3.12 -10.20 -3.74
N HIS A 70 -3.13 -10.53 -5.04
CA HIS A 70 -4.36 -10.51 -5.83
C HIS A 70 -5.04 -9.14 -5.77
N ALA A 71 -4.24 -8.09 -5.91
CA ALA A 71 -4.69 -6.72 -5.69
C ALA A 71 -5.86 -6.30 -6.58
N SER A 72 -5.88 -6.77 -7.83
CA SER A 72 -6.95 -6.42 -8.76
C SER A 72 -8.33 -6.90 -8.30
N LYS A 73 -8.37 -7.96 -7.49
CA LYS A 73 -9.63 -8.51 -6.98
C LYS A 73 -10.23 -7.64 -5.88
N ARG A 74 -9.47 -6.69 -5.38
CA ARG A 74 -9.94 -5.77 -4.34
C ARG A 74 -10.50 -4.48 -4.92
N ILE A 75 -10.45 -4.33 -6.24
CA ILE A 75 -11.06 -3.17 -6.89
C ILE A 75 -12.57 -3.37 -6.85
N LYS A 76 -13.23 -2.52 -6.05
CA LYS A 76 -14.68 -2.58 -5.98
C LYS A 76 -15.29 -1.91 -7.19
N LYS A 77 -16.10 -2.67 -7.90
CA LYS A 77 -16.92 -2.08 -8.95
C LYS A 77 -18.10 -1.43 -8.28
N THR A 78 -18.11 -0.12 -8.27
CA THR A 78 -19.31 0.57 -7.83
C THR A 78 -20.31 0.57 -8.98
N ALA A 79 -21.43 0.11 -8.68
CA ALA A 79 -22.52 0.17 -9.65
C ALA A 79 -22.93 1.61 -9.87
#